data_bbee7d88753cdacb6cec93525dc6bdd6
#
_entry.id   bbee7d88753cdacb6cec93525dc6bdd6
#
_cell.length_a   1.000
_cell.length_b   1.000
_cell.length_c   1.000
_cell.angle_alpha   90.00
_cell.angle_beta   90.00
_cell.angle_gamma   90.00
#
_symmetry.space_group_name_H-M   'P 1'
#
loop_
_entity.id
_entity.type
_entity.pdbx_description
1 polymer ?
#
loop_
_entity_poly.entity_id
_entity_poly.type
_entity_poly.pdbx_seq_one_letter_code
_entity_poly.pdbx_strand_id
1 'polypeptide(L)'
;MNRWIKTLTAATAALATAIVSAPAGLAHPDSAAVVRHVAAPGRIVNLRVGEHTHFDRVVVDVRGGVPGSTLRYVHRLRYDGSGERVPLHGRRFLALSLTPATAHRADGTSVYRGPKLQQYSMPVLRGVAFTGDFEGVVSFGIALRRHVAYHVDVLHSPNRIVIDLHH
;
A
#
# COMPACT_ATOMS: atom_id res chain seq x y z
N MET A 1 69.78 41.04 31.10
CA MET A 1 68.64 40.44 31.72
C MET A 1 67.39 41.06 31.06
N ASN A 2 66.97 40.54 29.91
CA ASN A 2 65.73 41.07 29.18
C ASN A 2 64.75 39.94 28.95
N ARG A 3 63.64 40.04 29.64
CA ARG A 3 62.55 39.11 29.51
C ARG A 3 61.62 39.59 28.39
N TRP A 4 61.47 38.82 27.32
CA TRP A 4 60.57 39.04 26.24
C TRP A 4 59.24 38.36 26.60
N ILE A 5 58.16 39.12 26.69
CA ILE A 5 56.73 38.64 26.84
C ILE A 5 56.18 38.51 25.46
N LYS A 6 55.84 37.30 25.06
CA LYS A 6 55.11 37.03 23.82
C LYS A 6 53.61 37.02 24.13
N THR A 7 52.92 38.02 23.60
CA THR A 7 51.45 38.08 23.61
C THR A 7 50.86 37.12 22.57
N LEU A 8 50.06 36.15 23.04
CA LEU A 8 49.25 35.29 22.16
C LEU A 8 47.92 36.01 21.82
N THR A 9 47.71 36.27 20.54
CA THR A 9 46.43 36.78 20.03
C THR A 9 45.55 35.57 19.71
N ALA A 10 44.42 35.41 20.43
CA ALA A 10 43.41 34.41 20.15
C ALA A 10 42.48 34.91 19.04
N ALA A 11 42.47 34.23 17.90
CA ALA A 11 41.52 34.46 16.83
C ALA A 11 40.24 33.65 17.10
N THR A 12 39.14 34.32 17.39
CA THR A 12 37.81 33.71 17.50
C THR A 12 37.22 33.54 16.11
N ALA A 13 37.13 32.29 15.64
CA ALA A 13 36.42 31.94 14.45
C ALA A 13 34.91 31.83 14.77
N ALA A 14 34.11 32.74 14.22
CA ALA A 14 32.64 32.67 14.26
C ALA A 14 32.15 31.62 13.25
N LEU A 15 31.59 30.51 13.74
CA LEU A 15 30.85 29.55 12.90
C LEU A 15 29.48 30.13 12.58
N ALA A 16 29.25 30.50 11.32
CA ALA A 16 27.95 30.83 10.80
C ALA A 16 27.19 29.52 10.48
N THR A 17 26.22 29.16 11.32
CA THR A 17 25.27 28.07 11.03
C THR A 17 24.27 28.56 10.01
N ALA A 18 24.42 28.11 8.75
CA ALA A 18 23.39 28.27 7.72
C ALA A 18 22.21 27.35 8.02
N ILE A 19 21.08 27.92 8.43
CA ILE A 19 19.80 27.20 8.51
C ILE A 19 19.29 27.02 7.08
N VAL A 20 19.48 25.83 6.53
CA VAL A 20 18.82 25.45 5.26
C VAL A 20 17.36 25.14 5.57
N SER A 21 16.47 26.08 5.27
CA SER A 21 15.03 25.84 5.25
C SER A 21 14.69 24.93 4.07
N ALA A 22 14.40 23.66 4.35
CA ALA A 22 13.85 22.77 3.34
C ALA A 22 12.44 23.24 2.97
N PRO A 23 12.10 23.38 1.66
CA PRO A 23 10.73 23.66 1.28
C PRO A 23 9.83 22.50 1.72
N ALA A 24 8.71 22.81 2.39
CA ALA A 24 7.66 21.85 2.69
C ALA A 24 7.13 21.31 1.35
N GLY A 25 7.57 20.10 0.98
CA GLY A 25 7.10 19.42 -0.22
C GLY A 25 5.60 19.21 -0.08
N LEU A 26 4.84 19.76 -1.02
CA LEU A 26 3.42 19.49 -1.16
C LEU A 26 3.26 17.98 -1.34
N ALA A 27 2.63 17.32 -0.36
CA ALA A 27 2.32 15.91 -0.43
C ALA A 27 1.39 15.69 -1.63
N HIS A 28 1.89 15.02 -2.66
CA HIS A 28 1.08 14.67 -3.81
C HIS A 28 0.06 13.60 -3.36
N PRO A 29 -1.24 13.75 -3.69
CA PRO A 29 -2.28 12.80 -3.28
C PRO A 29 -2.13 11.40 -3.91
N ASP A 30 -1.13 11.19 -4.76
CA ASP A 30 -0.83 9.90 -5.40
C ASP A 30 0.23 9.07 -4.66
N SER A 31 0.62 9.46 -3.44
CA SER A 31 1.58 8.70 -2.64
C SER A 31 1.03 7.32 -2.31
N ALA A 32 1.79 6.28 -2.66
CA ALA A 32 1.46 4.91 -2.29
C ALA A 32 1.48 4.74 -0.77
N ALA A 33 0.37 4.27 -0.19
CA ALA A 33 0.35 3.86 1.20
C ALA A 33 1.07 2.51 1.34
N VAL A 34 2.22 2.51 1.99
CA VAL A 34 3.00 1.31 2.31
C VAL A 34 2.82 1.00 3.79
N VAL A 35 2.02 0.01 4.10
CA VAL A 35 1.92 -0.54 5.45
C VAL A 35 2.90 -1.71 5.57
N ARG A 36 4.08 -1.45 6.12
CA ARG A 36 5.11 -2.48 6.33
C ARG A 36 4.93 -3.12 7.70
N HIS A 37 4.37 -4.32 7.71
CA HIS A 37 4.47 -5.22 8.85
C HIS A 37 5.55 -6.25 8.52
N VAL A 38 6.56 -6.41 9.39
CA VAL A 38 7.50 -7.54 9.32
C VAL A 38 6.71 -8.78 9.73
N ALA A 39 6.20 -9.47 8.75
CA ALA A 39 5.21 -10.51 8.98
C ALA A 39 5.69 -11.86 8.44
N ALA A 40 5.33 -12.92 9.18
CA ALA A 40 5.35 -14.26 8.63
C ALA A 40 4.47 -14.32 7.35
N PRO A 41 4.76 -15.25 6.40
CA PRO A 41 3.98 -15.39 5.18
C PRO A 41 2.48 -15.54 5.47
N GLY A 42 1.69 -14.71 4.81
CA GLY A 42 0.24 -14.75 4.89
C GLY A 42 -0.37 -15.64 3.83
N ARG A 43 -1.44 -16.36 4.17
CA ARG A 43 -2.23 -17.11 3.19
C ARG A 43 -3.54 -16.36 2.94
N ILE A 44 -3.68 -15.84 1.74
CA ILE A 44 -4.86 -15.07 1.32
C ILE A 44 -5.96 -16.07 0.96
N VAL A 45 -7.09 -16.00 1.67
CA VAL A 45 -8.15 -16.99 1.50
C VAL A 45 -9.43 -16.42 0.91
N ASN A 46 -9.65 -15.10 1.03
CA ASN A 46 -10.86 -14.46 0.54
C ASN A 46 -10.66 -12.96 0.33
N LEU A 47 -11.52 -12.36 -0.49
CA LEU A 47 -11.75 -10.93 -0.58
C LEU A 47 -13.26 -10.70 -0.59
N ARG A 48 -13.71 -9.75 0.18
CA ARG A 48 -15.13 -9.35 0.26
C ARG A 48 -15.21 -7.84 0.35
N VAL A 49 -16.38 -7.32 0.00
CA VAL A 49 -16.66 -5.89 -0.02
C VAL A 49 -17.93 -5.58 0.75
N GLY A 50 -18.05 -4.34 1.21
CA GLY A 50 -19.23 -3.84 1.89
C GLY A 50 -19.39 -2.33 1.66
N GLU A 51 -20.62 -1.89 1.49
CA GLU A 51 -20.98 -0.48 1.46
C GLU A 51 -21.28 0.01 2.88
N HIS A 52 -20.77 1.17 3.24
CA HIS A 52 -21.02 1.89 4.49
C HIS A 52 -21.46 3.32 4.18
N THR A 53 -21.96 4.03 5.17
CA THR A 53 -22.49 5.40 4.99
C THR A 53 -21.49 6.39 4.41
N HIS A 54 -20.18 6.26 4.77
CA HIS A 54 -19.15 7.22 4.41
C HIS A 54 -17.98 6.64 3.61
N PHE A 55 -18.00 5.33 3.38
CA PHE A 55 -16.93 4.63 2.64
C PHE A 55 -17.43 3.29 2.10
N ASP A 56 -16.81 2.83 1.03
CA ASP A 56 -16.87 1.44 0.60
C ASP A 56 -15.68 0.69 1.16
N ARG A 57 -15.89 -0.50 1.72
CA ARG A 57 -14.85 -1.30 2.38
C ARG A 57 -14.48 -2.52 1.54
N VAL A 58 -13.19 -2.71 1.35
CA VAL A 58 -12.62 -3.95 0.82
C VAL A 58 -11.87 -4.66 1.95
N VAL A 59 -12.16 -5.94 2.16
CA VAL A 59 -11.54 -6.76 3.21
C VAL A 59 -10.87 -7.96 2.57
N VAL A 60 -9.57 -8.13 2.83
CA VAL A 60 -8.80 -9.31 2.47
C VAL A 60 -8.64 -10.18 3.71
N ASP A 61 -9.20 -11.39 3.68
CA ASP A 61 -9.10 -12.35 4.77
C ASP A 61 -7.79 -13.14 4.67
N VAL A 62 -7.03 -13.17 5.76
CA VAL A 62 -5.70 -13.75 5.83
C VAL A 62 -5.66 -14.85 6.87
N ARG A 63 -5.00 -15.98 6.56
CA ARG A 63 -4.64 -17.04 7.53
C ARG A 63 -3.13 -17.06 7.74
N GLY A 64 -2.70 -17.34 8.95
CA GLY A 64 -1.28 -17.31 9.32
C GLY A 64 -0.80 -15.90 9.62
N GLY A 65 0.41 -15.54 9.22
CA GLY A 65 0.94 -14.19 9.41
C GLY A 65 0.21 -13.14 8.55
N VAL A 66 0.29 -11.88 8.97
CA VAL A 66 -0.24 -10.76 8.17
C VAL A 66 0.87 -10.29 7.23
N PRO A 67 0.69 -10.34 5.90
CA PRO A 67 1.70 -9.84 4.96
C PRO A 67 1.78 -8.32 5.00
N GLY A 68 2.91 -7.78 4.57
CA GLY A 68 3.00 -6.36 4.21
C GLY A 68 2.06 -6.07 3.04
N SER A 69 1.48 -4.87 3.03
CA SER A 69 0.59 -4.42 1.97
C SER A 69 1.11 -3.14 1.31
N THR A 70 1.01 -3.07 0.00
CA THR A 70 1.25 -1.85 -0.79
C THR A 70 0.02 -1.59 -1.63
N LEU A 71 -0.58 -0.41 -1.46
CA LEU A 71 -1.74 0.05 -2.23
C LEU A 71 -1.38 1.33 -2.95
N ARG A 72 -1.55 1.37 -4.27
CA ARG A 72 -1.19 2.54 -5.08
C ARG A 72 -2.15 2.75 -6.24
N TYR A 73 -2.37 4.00 -6.64
CA TYR A 73 -3.06 4.33 -7.87
C TYR A 73 -2.24 3.92 -9.09
N VAL A 74 -2.94 3.36 -10.10
CA VAL A 74 -2.35 2.99 -11.39
C VAL A 74 -3.26 3.44 -12.53
N HIS A 75 -2.68 3.67 -13.70
CA HIS A 75 -3.46 4.02 -14.89
C HIS A 75 -4.27 2.85 -15.45
N ARG A 76 -3.76 1.63 -15.31
CA ARG A 76 -4.36 0.39 -15.84
C ARG A 76 -4.04 -0.77 -14.94
N LEU A 77 -4.99 -1.69 -14.82
CA LEU A 77 -4.78 -2.98 -14.16
C LEU A 77 -4.40 -4.03 -15.20
N ARG A 78 -3.44 -4.86 -14.85
CA ARG A 78 -3.00 -6.01 -15.63
C ARG A 78 -2.90 -7.25 -14.76
N TYR A 79 -3.08 -8.40 -15.36
CA TYR A 79 -2.77 -9.68 -14.73
C TYR A 79 -1.24 -9.85 -14.68
N ASP A 80 -0.72 -10.27 -13.52
CA ASP A 80 0.73 -10.36 -13.30
C ASP A 80 1.41 -11.37 -14.23
N GLY A 81 0.76 -12.51 -14.49
CA GLY A 81 1.31 -13.56 -15.33
C GLY A 81 1.25 -13.28 -16.84
N SER A 82 0.08 -12.87 -17.35
CA SER A 82 -0.11 -12.66 -18.78
C SER A 82 0.19 -11.25 -19.26
N GLY A 83 0.20 -10.26 -18.36
CA GLY A 83 0.26 -8.84 -18.70
C GLY A 83 -1.00 -8.30 -19.39
N GLU A 84 -2.02 -9.14 -19.59
CA GLU A 84 -3.28 -8.73 -20.19
C GLU A 84 -4.02 -7.74 -19.32
N ARG A 85 -4.81 -6.90 -19.98
CA ARG A 85 -5.63 -5.92 -19.26
C ARG A 85 -6.73 -6.61 -18.47
N VAL A 86 -6.87 -6.25 -17.18
CA VAL A 86 -8.00 -6.70 -16.37
C VAL A 86 -9.28 -6.00 -16.86
N PRO A 87 -10.35 -6.74 -17.19
CA PRO A 87 -11.57 -6.18 -17.75
C PRO A 87 -12.51 -5.61 -16.67
N LEU A 88 -11.98 -4.77 -15.80
CA LEU A 88 -12.74 -4.01 -14.83
C LEU A 88 -13.14 -2.65 -15.38
N HIS A 89 -14.39 -2.25 -15.14
CA HIS A 89 -14.94 -0.95 -15.51
C HIS A 89 -14.77 0.05 -14.37
N GLY A 90 -13.99 1.11 -14.59
CA GLY A 90 -13.73 2.18 -13.63
C GLY A 90 -13.04 3.36 -14.29
N ARG A 91 -13.03 4.50 -13.59
CA ARG A 91 -12.31 5.69 -14.05
C ARG A 91 -10.95 5.83 -13.38
N ARG A 92 -10.75 5.17 -12.23
CA ARG A 92 -9.50 5.11 -11.48
C ARG A 92 -9.27 3.68 -11.01
N PHE A 93 -8.02 3.35 -10.80
CA PHE A 93 -7.64 1.99 -10.41
C PHE A 93 -6.60 2.03 -9.30
N LEU A 94 -6.76 1.12 -8.34
CA LEU A 94 -5.78 0.83 -7.31
C LEU A 94 -5.22 -0.57 -7.53
N ALA A 95 -3.90 -0.71 -7.42
CA ALA A 95 -3.23 -1.99 -7.36
C ALA A 95 -2.82 -2.27 -5.91
N LEU A 96 -3.28 -3.39 -5.37
CA LEU A 96 -2.90 -3.92 -4.06
C LEU A 96 -1.93 -5.07 -4.26
N SER A 97 -0.77 -5.02 -3.60
CA SER A 97 0.20 -6.10 -3.55
C SER A 97 0.46 -6.48 -2.10
N LEU A 98 0.43 -7.77 -1.81
CA LEU A 98 0.61 -8.37 -0.49
C LEU A 98 1.84 -9.25 -0.51
N THR A 99 2.82 -9.01 0.39
CA THR A 99 4.09 -9.75 0.43
C THR A 99 4.68 -9.80 1.85
N PRO A 100 5.23 -10.95 2.31
CA PRO A 100 5.17 -12.26 1.70
C PRO A 100 3.78 -12.90 1.84
N ALA A 101 3.18 -13.35 0.74
CA ALA A 101 1.85 -13.95 0.72
C ALA A 101 1.70 -15.01 -0.37
N THR A 102 0.78 -15.95 -0.15
CA THR A 102 0.34 -16.94 -1.15
C THR A 102 -1.17 -17.09 -1.11
N ALA A 103 -1.78 -17.50 -2.22
CA ALA A 103 -3.18 -17.87 -2.31
C ALA A 103 -3.38 -19.32 -2.75
N HIS A 104 -2.31 -20.13 -2.66
CA HIS A 104 -2.29 -21.57 -2.97
C HIS A 104 -1.56 -22.38 -1.88
N ARG A 105 -1.70 -23.71 -1.94
CA ARG A 105 -0.92 -24.67 -1.16
C ARG A 105 0.39 -25.00 -1.88
N ALA A 106 1.26 -25.78 -1.21
CA ALA A 106 2.52 -26.24 -1.80
C ALA A 106 2.33 -27.10 -3.07
N ASP A 107 1.17 -27.75 -3.20
CA ASP A 107 0.78 -28.52 -4.38
C ASP A 107 0.19 -27.68 -5.52
N GLY A 108 0.19 -26.34 -5.39
CA GLY A 108 -0.38 -25.42 -6.36
C GLY A 108 -1.90 -25.24 -6.25
N THR A 109 -2.60 -26.01 -5.41
CA THR A 109 -4.05 -25.90 -5.23
C THR A 109 -4.44 -24.56 -4.62
N SER A 110 -5.27 -23.77 -5.31
CA SER A 110 -5.75 -22.49 -4.80
C SER A 110 -6.53 -22.65 -3.49
N VAL A 111 -6.23 -21.82 -2.51
CA VAL A 111 -7.01 -21.68 -1.27
C VAL A 111 -7.89 -20.43 -1.28
N TYR A 112 -7.73 -19.60 -2.27
CA TYR A 112 -8.53 -18.39 -2.44
C TYR A 112 -9.94 -18.73 -2.94
N ARG A 113 -10.96 -18.26 -2.21
CA ARG A 113 -12.38 -18.53 -2.46
C ARG A 113 -13.16 -17.26 -2.83
N GLY A 114 -12.51 -16.11 -2.80
CA GLY A 114 -13.14 -14.84 -3.13
C GLY A 114 -13.37 -14.66 -4.64
N PRO A 115 -13.92 -13.53 -5.05
CA PRO A 115 -14.17 -13.23 -6.45
C PRO A 115 -12.87 -13.13 -7.24
N LYS A 116 -12.80 -13.86 -8.36
CA LYS A 116 -11.67 -13.73 -9.30
C LYS A 116 -11.77 -12.43 -10.11
N LEU A 117 -12.97 -12.04 -10.47
CA LEU A 117 -13.33 -10.78 -11.11
C LEU A 117 -14.80 -10.50 -10.82
N GLN A 118 -15.08 -9.37 -10.21
CA GLN A 118 -16.44 -8.97 -9.86
C GLN A 118 -16.65 -7.47 -10.03
N GLN A 119 -17.74 -7.09 -10.71
CA GLN A 119 -18.21 -5.70 -10.82
C GLN A 119 -19.18 -5.38 -9.69
N TYR A 120 -19.17 -4.11 -9.26
CA TYR A 120 -20.07 -3.59 -8.23
C TYR A 120 -20.69 -2.25 -8.66
N SER A 121 -21.78 -1.86 -8.00
CA SER A 121 -22.48 -0.59 -8.22
C SER A 121 -22.50 0.27 -6.96
N MET A 122 -21.44 0.18 -6.13
CA MET A 122 -21.31 0.97 -4.91
C MET A 122 -20.98 2.45 -5.22
N PRO A 123 -21.10 3.37 -4.25
CA PRO A 123 -20.83 4.79 -4.43
C PRO A 123 -19.45 5.11 -5.05
N VAL A 124 -18.40 4.38 -4.63
CA VAL A 124 -17.03 4.53 -5.11
C VAL A 124 -16.50 3.26 -5.76
N LEU A 125 -16.66 2.10 -5.12
CA LEU A 125 -16.15 0.82 -5.61
C LEU A 125 -16.93 0.34 -6.83
N ARG A 126 -16.21 0.07 -7.93
CA ARG A 126 -16.80 -0.40 -9.19
C ARG A 126 -16.46 -1.86 -9.50
N GLY A 127 -15.42 -2.41 -8.90
CA GLY A 127 -15.06 -3.79 -9.07
C GLY A 127 -13.76 -4.18 -8.41
N VAL A 128 -13.57 -5.49 -8.25
CA VAL A 128 -12.32 -6.08 -7.79
C VAL A 128 -11.91 -7.23 -8.70
N ALA A 129 -10.60 -7.47 -8.81
CA ALA A 129 -10.04 -8.62 -9.50
C ALA A 129 -8.87 -9.18 -8.72
N PHE A 130 -8.76 -10.50 -8.68
CA PHE A 130 -7.55 -11.20 -8.31
C PHE A 130 -6.62 -11.19 -9.51
N THR A 131 -5.46 -10.52 -9.43
CA THR A 131 -4.60 -10.28 -10.59
C THR A 131 -3.37 -11.17 -10.63
N GLY A 132 -2.93 -11.71 -9.49
CA GLY A 132 -1.79 -12.60 -9.45
C GLY A 132 -1.56 -13.28 -8.10
N ASP A 133 -0.82 -14.41 -8.16
CA ASP A 133 -0.31 -15.18 -7.02
C ASP A 133 0.97 -15.87 -7.50
N PHE A 134 2.10 -15.16 -7.36
CA PHE A 134 3.37 -15.61 -7.90
C PHE A 134 4.54 -15.12 -7.02
N GLU A 135 5.56 -15.94 -6.83
CA GLU A 135 6.81 -15.63 -6.10
C GLU A 135 6.59 -14.96 -4.73
N GLY A 136 5.60 -15.43 -3.99
CA GLY A 136 5.31 -14.89 -2.65
C GLY A 136 4.60 -13.54 -2.65
N VAL A 137 4.05 -13.12 -3.79
CA VAL A 137 3.22 -11.92 -3.94
C VAL A 137 1.82 -12.31 -4.36
N VAL A 138 0.81 -11.81 -3.64
CA VAL A 138 -0.59 -11.90 -4.05
C VAL A 138 -1.08 -10.50 -4.41
N SER A 139 -1.65 -10.37 -5.60
CA SER A 139 -2.06 -9.09 -6.17
C SER A 139 -3.56 -9.02 -6.43
N PHE A 140 -4.12 -7.81 -6.20
CA PHE A 140 -5.50 -7.47 -6.52
C PHE A 140 -5.58 -6.15 -7.27
N GLY A 141 -6.55 -6.05 -8.17
CA GLY A 141 -6.96 -4.81 -8.80
C GLY A 141 -8.29 -4.33 -8.24
N ILE A 142 -8.40 -3.04 -7.98
CA ILE A 142 -9.62 -2.38 -7.48
C ILE A 142 -9.97 -1.27 -8.45
N ALA A 143 -11.18 -1.32 -9.02
CA ALA A 143 -11.70 -0.29 -9.91
C ALA A 143 -12.59 0.67 -9.16
N LEU A 144 -12.44 1.97 -9.40
CA LEU A 144 -13.15 3.04 -8.71
C LEU A 144 -13.87 3.94 -9.71
N ARG A 145 -14.96 4.54 -9.24
CA ARG A 145 -15.75 5.54 -9.99
C ARG A 145 -14.97 6.86 -10.16
N ARG A 146 -14.20 7.25 -9.16
CA ARG A 146 -13.40 8.49 -9.10
C ARG A 146 -12.18 8.30 -8.22
N HIS A 147 -11.28 9.26 -8.22
CA HIS A 147 -10.19 9.34 -7.24
C HIS A 147 -10.77 9.67 -5.86
N VAL A 148 -10.34 8.98 -4.82
CA VAL A 148 -10.78 9.16 -3.44
C VAL A 148 -9.61 8.99 -2.48
N ALA A 149 -9.74 9.56 -1.29
CA ALA A 149 -8.88 9.19 -0.18
C ALA A 149 -9.19 7.76 0.27
N TYR A 150 -8.17 7.03 0.70
CA TYR A 150 -8.34 5.69 1.26
C TYR A 150 -7.53 5.53 2.54
N HIS A 151 -7.98 4.60 3.37
CA HIS A 151 -7.27 4.18 4.57
C HIS A 151 -7.04 2.68 4.54
N VAL A 152 -5.90 2.21 5.07
CA VAL A 152 -5.56 0.79 5.14
C VAL A 152 -5.25 0.42 6.57
N ASP A 153 -6.02 -0.54 7.10
CA ASP A 153 -5.87 -1.08 8.44
C ASP A 153 -5.56 -2.58 8.43
N VAL A 154 -4.95 -3.03 9.50
CA VAL A 154 -4.77 -4.45 9.81
C VAL A 154 -5.58 -4.79 11.05
N LEU A 155 -6.51 -5.74 10.91
CA LEU A 155 -7.28 -6.29 12.02
C LEU A 155 -6.80 -7.70 12.32
N HIS A 156 -6.77 -8.02 13.62
CA HIS A 156 -6.40 -9.35 14.13
C HIS A 156 -7.62 -10.09 14.67
N SER A 157 -7.50 -11.43 14.80
CA SER A 157 -8.52 -12.30 15.40
C SER A 157 -9.92 -12.24 14.75
N PRO A 158 -10.09 -12.62 13.47
CA PRO A 158 -9.12 -13.16 12.52
C PRO A 158 -8.30 -12.06 11.79
N ASN A 159 -7.16 -12.46 11.24
CA ASN A 159 -6.30 -11.53 10.50
C ASN A 159 -6.97 -11.07 9.20
N ARG A 160 -7.01 -9.75 8.99
CA ARG A 160 -7.62 -9.11 7.83
C ARG A 160 -6.85 -7.84 7.47
N ILE A 161 -6.72 -7.58 6.19
CA ILE A 161 -6.34 -6.26 5.68
C ILE A 161 -7.62 -5.57 5.22
N VAL A 162 -7.86 -4.39 5.72
CA VAL A 162 -9.08 -3.60 5.48
C VAL A 162 -8.70 -2.34 4.75
N ILE A 163 -9.42 -2.03 3.67
CA ILE A 163 -9.23 -0.83 2.86
C ILE A 163 -10.55 -0.08 2.84
N ASP A 164 -10.58 1.12 3.37
CA ASP A 164 -11.72 2.02 3.34
C ASP A 164 -11.52 3.08 2.25
N LEU A 165 -12.47 3.15 1.33
CA LEU A 165 -12.52 4.05 0.17
C LEU A 165 -13.56 5.13 0.46
N HIS A 166 -13.14 6.34 0.79
CA HIS A 166 -14.04 7.40 1.25
C HIS A 166 -14.92 7.97 0.14
N HIS A 167 -16.19 8.26 0.49
CA HIS A 167 -17.19 8.86 -0.44
C HIS A 167 -16.93 10.33 -0.70
#